data_d3f48a7dc1426d7dcd733794c0f2420b
#
_entry.id   d3f48a7dc1426d7dcd733794c0f2420b
#
_cell.length_a   1.000
_cell.length_b   1.000
_cell.length_c   1.000
_cell.angle_alpha   90.00
_cell.angle_beta   90.00
_cell.angle_gamma   90.00
#
_symmetry.space_group_name_H-M   'P 1'
#
loop_
_entity.id
_entity.type
_entity.pdbx_description
1 polymer ?
#
loop_
_entity_poly.entity_id
_entity_poly.type
_entity_poly.pdbx_seq_one_letter_code
_entity_poly.pdbx_strand_id
1 'polypeptide(L)'
;IAQDLSFYGHDLYGESRLAELVRGIAALEGIEWIRLHYFYPSQFPFDILPLMHENPKVLRYFDLPLQHISDRMLHAMKRHTTRAETEELLRRIRKEVPGAVIRTTLLVGYPGETEQDFEELLKFVREQRFERLGVFPYSHEEGTYAYERLEDDVPEAVKQERVARIMELQES
;
A
#
# COMPACT_ATOMS: atom_id res chain seq x y z
N ILE A 1 13.65 -11.26 6.56
CA ILE A 1 13.11 -10.08 5.86
C ILE A 1 12.24 -10.58 4.73
N ALA A 2 11.01 -10.13 4.66
CA ALA A 2 10.08 -10.43 3.58
C ALA A 2 9.75 -9.14 2.82
N GLN A 3 9.51 -9.26 1.51
CA GLN A 3 9.04 -8.16 0.66
C GLN A 3 7.50 -8.08 0.63
N ASP A 4 6.83 -9.16 1.02
CA ASP A 4 5.37 -9.27 1.07
C ASP A 4 4.99 -10.26 2.18
N LEU A 5 4.44 -9.73 3.26
CA LEU A 5 3.96 -10.55 4.37
C LEU A 5 2.68 -11.32 4.01
N SER A 6 1.90 -10.82 3.07
CA SER A 6 0.63 -11.46 2.67
C SER A 6 0.86 -12.86 2.09
N PHE A 7 2.06 -13.10 1.56
CA PHE A 7 2.42 -14.36 0.90
C PHE A 7 3.00 -15.44 1.84
N TYR A 8 3.17 -15.14 3.13
CA TYR A 8 3.73 -16.09 4.07
C TYR A 8 2.91 -17.38 4.17
N GLY A 9 3.53 -18.52 3.89
CA GLY A 9 2.94 -19.84 3.96
C GLY A 9 2.35 -20.36 2.64
N HIS A 10 2.18 -19.54 1.62
CA HIS A 10 1.60 -19.98 0.34
C HIS A 10 2.40 -21.08 -0.35
N ASP A 11 3.72 -21.08 -0.22
CA ASP A 11 4.63 -22.07 -0.79
C ASP A 11 4.47 -23.47 -0.17
N LEU A 12 4.10 -23.52 1.12
CA LEU A 12 3.96 -24.77 1.88
C LEU A 12 2.51 -25.22 2.01
N TYR A 13 1.57 -24.30 2.15
CA TYR A 13 0.18 -24.59 2.53
C TYR A 13 -0.84 -24.19 1.46
N GLY A 14 -0.42 -23.47 0.41
CA GLY A 14 -1.33 -22.95 -0.62
C GLY A 14 -2.18 -21.76 -0.17
N GLU A 15 -2.01 -21.29 1.06
CA GLU A 15 -2.73 -20.15 1.64
C GLU A 15 -1.84 -19.37 2.59
N SER A 16 -2.24 -18.12 2.91
CA SER A 16 -1.51 -17.31 3.89
C SER A 16 -1.65 -17.90 5.31
N ARG A 17 -0.53 -18.00 6.01
CA ARG A 17 -0.43 -18.40 7.42
C ARG A 17 0.11 -17.29 8.32
N LEU A 18 0.01 -16.04 7.86
CA LEU A 18 0.55 -14.89 8.59
C LEU A 18 -0.07 -14.72 9.98
N ALA A 19 -1.39 -14.83 10.09
CA ALA A 19 -2.07 -14.69 11.39
C ALA A 19 -1.64 -15.75 12.40
N GLU A 20 -1.41 -16.98 11.93
CA GLU A 20 -0.90 -18.09 12.78
C GLU A 20 0.52 -17.81 13.27
N LEU A 21 1.42 -17.36 12.36
CA LEU A 21 2.78 -16.98 12.72
C LEU A 21 2.80 -15.84 13.75
N VAL A 22 2.04 -14.79 13.52
CA VAL A 22 1.99 -13.61 14.41
C VAL A 22 1.43 -13.99 15.78
N ARG A 23 0.41 -14.84 15.83
CA ARG A 23 -0.15 -15.37 17.08
C ARG A 23 0.91 -16.17 17.87
N GLY A 24 1.66 -17.02 17.17
CA GLY A 24 2.74 -17.79 17.79
C GLY A 24 3.84 -16.88 18.34
N ILE A 25 4.28 -15.86 17.60
CA ILE A 25 5.27 -14.89 18.06
C ILE A 25 4.76 -14.10 19.26
N ALA A 26 3.51 -13.65 19.23
CA ALA A 26 2.90 -12.87 20.32
C ALA A 26 2.77 -13.68 21.63
N ALA A 27 2.73 -15.01 21.56
CA ALA A 27 2.69 -15.90 22.72
C ALA A 27 4.06 -16.07 23.40
N LEU A 28 5.15 -15.69 22.76
CA LEU A 28 6.49 -15.79 23.34
C LEU A 28 6.69 -14.80 24.48
N GLU A 29 7.42 -15.24 25.51
CA GLU A 29 7.87 -14.36 26.57
C GLU A 29 8.92 -13.37 26.05
N GLY A 30 8.93 -12.14 26.60
CA GLY A 30 9.89 -11.09 26.22
C GLY A 30 9.54 -10.34 24.92
N ILE A 31 8.51 -10.74 24.18
CA ILE A 31 7.98 -9.95 23.08
C ILE A 31 6.97 -8.95 23.64
N GLU A 32 7.27 -7.67 23.55
CA GLU A 32 6.41 -6.59 24.04
C GLU A 32 5.43 -6.11 22.96
N TRP A 33 5.90 -5.98 21.71
CA TRP A 33 5.07 -5.55 20.59
C TRP A 33 5.60 -6.10 19.26
N ILE A 34 4.68 -6.24 18.29
CA ILE A 34 4.93 -6.71 16.92
C ILE A 34 4.39 -5.67 15.96
N ARG A 35 5.23 -5.21 15.06
CA ARG A 35 4.86 -4.31 13.97
C ARG A 35 5.08 -4.99 12.64
N LEU A 36 4.02 -5.03 11.81
CA LEU A 36 4.03 -5.66 10.50
C LEU A 36 4.31 -4.62 9.41
N HIS A 37 5.15 -4.98 8.45
CA HIS A 37 5.49 -4.16 7.30
C HIS A 37 5.24 -4.91 6.01
N TYR A 38 4.99 -4.17 4.90
CA TYR A 38 4.86 -4.70 3.55
C TYR A 38 3.70 -5.68 3.35
N PHE A 39 2.48 -5.21 3.52
CA PHE A 39 1.30 -5.91 3.03
C PHE A 39 1.07 -5.58 1.55
N TYR A 40 0.82 -6.61 0.75
CA TYR A 40 0.42 -6.40 -0.63
C TYR A 40 -1.13 -6.31 -0.70
N PRO A 41 -1.70 -5.26 -1.34
CA PRO A 41 -3.16 -5.06 -1.30
C PRO A 41 -3.97 -6.18 -1.94
N SER A 42 -3.51 -6.77 -3.06
CA SER A 42 -4.29 -7.74 -3.86
C SER A 42 -4.51 -9.10 -3.20
N GLN A 43 -3.76 -9.44 -2.20
CA GLN A 43 -3.87 -10.73 -1.49
C GLN A 43 -3.81 -10.52 0.01
N PHE A 44 -4.48 -9.48 0.47
CA PHE A 44 -4.45 -9.12 1.88
C PHE A 44 -5.06 -10.22 2.75
N PRO A 45 -4.31 -10.72 3.78
CA PRO A 45 -4.77 -11.79 4.65
C PRO A 45 -5.73 -11.22 5.70
N PHE A 46 -7.02 -11.18 5.40
CA PHE A 46 -8.03 -10.57 6.27
C PHE A 46 -8.17 -11.22 7.64
N ASP A 47 -7.73 -12.45 7.81
CA ASP A 47 -7.68 -13.15 9.10
C ASP A 47 -6.70 -12.54 10.12
N ILE A 48 -5.82 -11.62 9.67
CA ILE A 48 -4.96 -10.84 10.56
C ILE A 48 -5.74 -9.75 11.33
N LEU A 49 -6.86 -9.23 10.78
CA LEU A 49 -7.58 -8.11 11.37
C LEU A 49 -8.12 -8.38 12.77
N PRO A 50 -8.79 -9.51 13.05
CA PRO A 50 -9.21 -9.85 14.41
C PRO A 50 -8.03 -9.90 15.39
N LEU A 51 -6.90 -10.47 14.97
CA LEU A 51 -5.72 -10.57 15.82
C LEU A 51 -5.12 -9.19 16.14
N MET A 52 -5.06 -8.28 15.15
CA MET A 52 -4.59 -6.91 15.36
C MET A 52 -5.55 -6.08 16.21
N HIS A 53 -6.84 -6.42 16.21
CA HIS A 53 -7.83 -5.77 17.06
C HIS A 53 -7.75 -6.24 18.52
N GLU A 54 -7.63 -7.55 18.73
CA GLU A 54 -7.78 -8.20 20.04
C GLU A 54 -6.47 -8.31 20.83
N ASN A 55 -5.33 -8.46 20.14
CA ASN A 55 -4.04 -8.69 20.80
C ASN A 55 -3.25 -7.37 20.95
N PRO A 56 -3.06 -6.85 22.18
CA PRO A 56 -2.39 -5.57 22.40
C PRO A 56 -0.90 -5.57 22.03
N LYS A 57 -0.26 -6.74 21.89
CA LYS A 57 1.12 -6.82 21.40
C LYS A 57 1.22 -6.59 19.89
N VAL A 58 0.15 -6.79 19.13
CA VAL A 58 0.15 -6.61 17.68
C VAL A 58 -0.30 -5.20 17.35
N LEU A 59 0.62 -4.38 16.86
CA LEU A 59 0.33 -2.98 16.59
C LEU A 59 -0.70 -2.86 15.46
N ARG A 60 -1.66 -1.96 15.62
CA ARG A 60 -2.68 -1.63 14.62
C ARG A 60 -2.11 -0.76 13.50
N TYR A 61 -1.01 -1.20 12.92
CA TYR A 61 -0.23 -0.49 11.93
C TYR A 61 -0.20 -1.29 10.62
N PHE A 62 -0.67 -0.67 9.54
CA PHE A 62 -0.76 -1.26 8.21
C PHE A 62 0.14 -0.51 7.24
N ASP A 63 1.15 -1.19 6.72
CA ASP A 63 2.04 -0.68 5.68
C ASP A 63 1.59 -1.25 4.33
N LEU A 64 0.86 -0.43 3.57
CA LEU A 64 0.16 -0.79 2.33
C LEU A 64 0.64 0.10 1.18
N PRO A 65 1.69 -0.26 0.44
CA PRO A 65 2.14 0.51 -0.71
C PRO A 65 1.17 0.39 -1.88
N LEU A 66 0.20 1.30 -1.95
CA LEU A 66 -0.88 1.29 -2.95
C LEU A 66 -0.38 1.69 -4.35
N GLN A 67 0.62 2.55 -4.43
CA GLN A 67 1.23 3.11 -5.62
C GLN A 67 0.35 4.11 -6.38
N HIS A 68 -0.87 3.77 -6.72
CA HIS A 68 -1.85 4.61 -7.40
C HIS A 68 -3.28 4.19 -7.05
N ILE A 69 -4.29 4.89 -7.61
CA ILE A 69 -5.71 4.54 -7.45
C ILE A 69 -6.48 4.46 -8.77
N SER A 70 -6.03 5.14 -9.84
CA SER A 70 -6.62 4.99 -11.17
C SER A 70 -6.46 3.56 -11.65
N ASP A 71 -7.55 2.89 -12.04
CA ASP A 71 -7.50 1.50 -12.54
C ASP A 71 -6.60 1.36 -13.75
N ARG A 72 -6.59 2.39 -14.61
CA ARG A 72 -5.71 2.44 -15.79
C ARG A 72 -4.23 2.42 -15.38
N MET A 73 -3.88 3.21 -14.37
CA MET A 73 -2.50 3.28 -13.87
C MET A 73 -2.11 2.02 -13.11
N LEU A 74 -3.00 1.49 -12.27
CA LEU A 74 -2.78 0.21 -11.56
C LEU A 74 -2.51 -0.92 -12.56
N HIS A 75 -3.27 -0.98 -13.65
CA HIS A 75 -3.04 -1.96 -14.71
C HIS A 75 -1.68 -1.73 -15.43
N ALA A 76 -1.35 -0.49 -15.80
CA ALA A 76 -0.08 -0.15 -16.44
C ALA A 76 1.13 -0.50 -15.55
N MET A 77 1.03 -0.30 -14.24
CA MET A 77 2.03 -0.65 -13.24
C MET A 77 2.04 -2.15 -12.89
N LYS A 78 1.19 -2.97 -13.56
CA LYS A 78 1.02 -4.40 -13.25
C LYS A 78 0.64 -4.68 -11.80
N ARG A 79 -0.14 -3.80 -11.21
CA ARG A 79 -0.72 -4.03 -9.88
C ARG A 79 -1.97 -4.88 -10.06
N HIS A 80 -2.04 -5.98 -9.34
CA HIS A 80 -3.17 -6.94 -9.43
C HIS A 80 -4.27 -6.56 -8.45
N THR A 81 -4.71 -5.31 -8.52
CA THR A 81 -5.78 -4.76 -7.69
C THR A 81 -6.48 -3.63 -8.45
N THR A 82 -7.72 -3.37 -8.09
CA THR A 82 -8.53 -2.27 -8.62
C THR A 82 -8.77 -1.20 -7.57
N ARG A 83 -9.27 -0.03 -8.02
CA ARG A 83 -9.74 1.02 -7.11
C ARG A 83 -10.78 0.49 -6.13
N ALA A 84 -11.80 -0.21 -6.63
CA ALA A 84 -12.88 -0.74 -5.79
C ALA A 84 -12.38 -1.70 -4.71
N GLU A 85 -11.46 -2.60 -5.06
CA GLU A 85 -10.82 -3.52 -4.11
C GLU A 85 -9.98 -2.79 -3.07
N THR A 86 -9.25 -1.77 -3.48
CA THR A 86 -8.44 -0.94 -2.59
C THR A 86 -9.30 -0.16 -1.61
N GLU A 87 -10.35 0.50 -2.07
CA GLU A 87 -11.29 1.24 -1.23
C GLU A 87 -12.00 0.32 -0.23
N GLU A 88 -12.42 -0.88 -0.67
CA GLU A 88 -13.03 -1.88 0.22
C GLU A 88 -12.04 -2.40 1.26
N LEU A 89 -10.79 -2.65 0.90
CA LEU A 89 -9.73 -3.05 1.83
C LEU A 89 -9.55 -2.00 2.93
N LEU A 90 -9.40 -0.72 2.56
CA LEU A 90 -9.22 0.38 3.51
C LEU A 90 -10.45 0.54 4.42
N ARG A 91 -11.64 0.44 3.85
CA ARG A 91 -12.91 0.49 4.60
C ARG A 91 -12.99 -0.64 5.63
N ARG A 92 -12.63 -1.86 5.26
CA ARG A 92 -12.60 -3.00 6.17
C ARG A 92 -11.60 -2.81 7.29
N ILE A 93 -10.37 -2.41 6.97
CA ILE A 93 -9.33 -2.15 7.99
C ILE A 93 -9.85 -1.14 9.03
N ARG A 94 -10.38 -0.01 8.59
CA ARG A 94 -10.86 1.04 9.50
C ARG A 94 -12.07 0.60 10.33
N LYS A 95 -12.94 -0.24 9.76
CA LYS A 95 -14.11 -0.79 10.45
C LYS A 95 -13.74 -1.87 11.48
N GLU A 96 -12.87 -2.80 11.08
CA GLU A 96 -12.57 -4.01 11.87
C GLU A 96 -11.45 -3.77 12.89
N VAL A 97 -10.59 -2.76 12.65
CA VAL A 97 -9.50 -2.38 13.55
C VAL A 97 -9.59 -0.88 13.89
N PRO A 98 -10.49 -0.49 14.81
CA PRO A 98 -10.60 0.91 15.24
C PRO A 98 -9.25 1.47 15.75
N GLY A 99 -8.88 2.66 15.30
CA GLY A 99 -7.59 3.26 15.60
C GLY A 99 -6.42 2.70 14.77
N ALA A 100 -6.73 2.03 13.64
CA ALA A 100 -5.71 1.62 12.68
C ALA A 100 -4.91 2.83 12.15
N VAL A 101 -3.60 2.70 12.13
CA VAL A 101 -2.67 3.62 11.45
C VAL A 101 -2.31 3.03 10.11
N ILE A 102 -2.72 3.70 9.04
CA ILE A 102 -2.44 3.25 7.66
C ILE A 102 -1.32 4.10 7.09
N ARG A 103 -0.21 3.42 6.75
CA ARG A 103 0.89 3.98 5.97
C ARG A 103 0.75 3.54 4.52
N THR A 104 0.87 4.47 3.60
CA THR A 104 0.90 4.16 2.17
C THR A 104 2.10 4.80 1.48
N THR A 105 2.43 4.27 0.32
CA THR A 105 3.41 4.82 -0.62
C THR A 105 2.74 4.96 -1.97
N LEU A 106 2.89 6.14 -2.57
CA LEU A 106 2.36 6.48 -3.88
C LEU A 106 3.49 6.79 -4.87
N LEU A 107 3.24 6.54 -6.13
CA LEU A 107 4.13 6.83 -7.25
C LEU A 107 3.41 7.74 -8.23
N VAL A 108 3.98 8.87 -8.58
CA VAL A 108 3.43 9.82 -9.56
C VAL A 108 4.36 9.99 -10.76
N GLY A 109 3.78 10.36 -11.91
CA GLY A 109 4.55 10.54 -13.13
C GLY A 109 5.01 9.25 -13.79
N TYR A 110 4.35 8.12 -13.51
CA TYR A 110 4.58 6.89 -14.26
C TYR A 110 4.22 7.09 -15.73
N PRO A 111 4.94 6.45 -16.70
CA PRO A 111 4.66 6.59 -18.12
C PRO A 111 3.18 6.49 -18.47
N GLY A 112 2.69 7.49 -19.19
CA GLY A 112 1.28 7.61 -19.59
C GLY A 112 0.33 8.15 -18.52
N GLU A 113 0.79 8.55 -17.33
CA GLU A 113 -0.08 9.17 -16.31
C GLU A 113 -0.61 10.52 -16.79
N THR A 114 -1.92 10.62 -16.94
CA THR A 114 -2.60 11.87 -17.34
C THR A 114 -2.92 12.76 -16.14
N GLU A 115 -3.29 14.01 -16.40
CA GLU A 115 -3.77 14.90 -15.35
C GLU A 115 -5.04 14.35 -14.68
N GLN A 116 -5.92 13.71 -15.45
CA GLN A 116 -7.12 13.08 -14.90
C GLN A 116 -6.76 11.96 -13.91
N ASP A 117 -5.79 11.09 -14.22
CA ASP A 117 -5.34 10.04 -13.31
C ASP A 117 -4.78 10.63 -12.01
N PHE A 118 -4.01 11.71 -12.13
CA PHE A 118 -3.46 12.40 -10.99
C PHE A 118 -4.52 13.07 -10.11
N GLU A 119 -5.52 13.74 -10.72
CA GLU A 119 -6.63 14.32 -9.97
C GLU A 119 -7.48 13.26 -9.25
N GLU A 120 -7.66 12.08 -9.84
CA GLU A 120 -8.28 10.94 -9.15
C GLU A 120 -7.48 10.51 -7.94
N LEU A 121 -6.15 10.44 -8.07
CA LEU A 121 -5.26 10.11 -6.96
C LEU A 121 -5.30 11.16 -5.85
N LEU A 122 -5.26 12.43 -6.20
CA LEU A 122 -5.32 13.54 -5.24
C LEU A 122 -6.65 13.56 -4.46
N LYS A 123 -7.76 13.33 -5.17
CA LYS A 123 -9.08 13.19 -4.54
C LYS A 123 -9.10 12.01 -3.56
N PHE A 124 -8.58 10.86 -3.97
CA PHE A 124 -8.50 9.67 -3.13
C PHE A 124 -7.68 9.92 -1.85
N VAL A 125 -6.51 10.55 -1.95
CA VAL A 125 -5.68 10.91 -0.78
C VAL A 125 -6.47 11.80 0.19
N ARG A 126 -7.17 12.82 -0.33
CA ARG A 126 -8.02 13.72 0.48
C ARG A 126 -9.13 12.97 1.22
N GLU A 127 -9.77 12.02 0.56
CA GLU A 127 -10.88 11.25 1.13
C GLU A 127 -10.39 10.22 2.16
N GLN A 128 -9.26 9.57 1.89
CA GLN A 128 -8.76 8.48 2.74
C GLN A 128 -8.06 8.95 4.01
N ARG A 129 -7.47 10.16 4.03
CA ARG A 129 -6.79 10.73 5.19
C ARG A 129 -5.82 9.75 5.83
N PHE A 130 -4.82 9.36 5.07
CA PHE A 130 -3.78 8.43 5.55
C PHE A 130 -3.00 9.05 6.72
N GLU A 131 -2.77 8.27 7.77
CA GLU A 131 -1.97 8.69 8.92
C GLU A 131 -0.49 8.85 8.57
N ARG A 132 -0.03 8.10 7.56
CA ARG A 132 1.33 8.19 7.01
C ARG A 132 1.30 8.00 5.49
N LEU A 133 1.90 8.94 4.79
CA LEU A 133 1.98 8.88 3.33
C LEU A 133 3.38 9.29 2.87
N GLY A 134 3.96 8.48 1.99
CA GLY A 134 5.12 8.85 1.20
C GLY A 134 4.74 8.87 -0.27
N VAL A 135 5.23 9.84 -1.02
CA VAL A 135 5.06 9.93 -2.47
C VAL A 135 6.40 10.08 -3.14
N PHE A 136 6.60 9.37 -4.25
CA PHE A 136 7.83 9.37 -5.03
C PHE A 136 7.52 9.72 -6.50
N PRO A 137 8.37 10.51 -7.14
CA PRO A 137 8.32 10.65 -8.60
C PRO A 137 8.82 9.36 -9.24
N TYR A 138 8.25 9.01 -10.38
CA TYR A 138 8.74 7.88 -11.18
C TYR A 138 10.17 8.15 -11.66
N SER A 139 11.05 7.16 -11.51
CA SER A 139 12.40 7.13 -12.06
C SER A 139 12.49 6.06 -13.14
N HIS A 140 13.04 6.43 -14.31
CA HIS A 140 13.14 5.55 -15.47
C HIS A 140 14.39 4.68 -15.38
N GLU A 141 14.31 3.59 -14.60
CA GLU A 141 15.43 2.74 -14.21
C GLU A 141 15.65 1.58 -15.20
N GLU A 142 16.89 1.41 -15.65
CA GLU A 142 17.29 0.30 -16.52
C GLU A 142 16.91 -1.07 -15.92
N GLY A 143 16.55 -2.01 -16.80
CA GLY A 143 16.18 -3.38 -16.40
C GLY A 143 14.77 -3.50 -15.82
N THR A 144 13.99 -2.42 -15.76
CA THR A 144 12.58 -2.49 -15.40
C THR A 144 11.69 -2.66 -16.63
N TYR A 145 10.52 -3.29 -16.43
CA TYR A 145 9.53 -3.41 -17.51
C TYR A 145 9.16 -2.06 -18.13
N ALA A 146 9.00 -1.02 -17.30
CA ALA A 146 8.64 0.30 -17.77
C ALA A 146 9.73 0.91 -18.64
N TYR A 147 10.99 0.78 -18.24
CA TYR A 147 12.15 1.22 -19.03
C TYR A 147 12.22 0.54 -20.39
N GLU A 148 12.00 -0.77 -20.44
CA GLU A 148 12.13 -1.56 -21.67
C GLU A 148 10.96 -1.38 -22.64
N ARG A 149 9.79 -0.98 -22.17
CA ARG A 149 8.53 -1.06 -22.93
C ARG A 149 7.76 0.23 -23.05
N LEU A 150 8.04 1.21 -22.22
CA LEU A 150 7.31 2.48 -22.16
C LEU A 150 8.27 3.65 -22.37
N GLU A 151 7.76 4.71 -22.93
CA GLU A 151 8.46 5.99 -23.02
C GLU A 151 8.15 6.80 -21.76
N ASP A 152 9.17 7.42 -21.15
CA ASP A 152 8.98 8.35 -20.04
C ASP A 152 8.46 9.70 -20.57
N ASP A 153 7.16 9.74 -20.78
CA ASP A 153 6.45 10.85 -21.43
C ASP A 153 5.94 11.92 -20.45
N VAL A 154 6.14 11.75 -19.13
CA VAL A 154 5.77 12.74 -18.13
C VAL A 154 7.00 13.61 -17.78
N PRO A 155 6.99 14.92 -18.07
CA PRO A 155 8.10 15.80 -17.76
C PRO A 155 8.48 15.82 -16.28
N GLU A 156 9.77 15.89 -15.97
CA GLU A 156 10.27 15.91 -14.59
C GLU A 156 9.63 17.03 -13.74
N ALA A 157 9.44 18.21 -14.31
CA ALA A 157 8.78 19.33 -13.63
C ALA A 157 7.34 18.98 -13.19
N VAL A 158 6.60 18.22 -14.02
CA VAL A 158 5.25 17.75 -13.71
C VAL A 158 5.28 16.69 -12.60
N LYS A 159 6.24 15.77 -12.63
CA LYS A 159 6.43 14.77 -11.56
C LYS A 159 6.66 15.45 -10.20
N GLN A 160 7.56 16.44 -10.17
CA GLN A 160 7.87 17.20 -8.95
C GLN A 160 6.69 18.05 -8.46
N GLU A 161 5.93 18.66 -9.35
CA GLU A 161 4.69 19.37 -9.00
C GLU A 161 3.67 18.44 -8.37
N ARG A 162 3.47 17.24 -8.95
CA ARG A 162 2.53 16.25 -8.41
C ARG A 162 2.94 15.76 -7.02
N VAL A 163 4.24 15.52 -6.80
CA VAL A 163 4.77 15.22 -5.46
C VAL A 163 4.43 16.33 -4.48
N ALA A 164 4.73 17.58 -4.83
CA ALA A 164 4.49 18.72 -3.96
C ALA A 164 2.99 18.86 -3.59
N ARG A 165 2.09 18.73 -4.56
CA ARG A 165 0.63 18.80 -4.34
C ARG A 165 0.12 17.73 -3.39
N ILE A 166 0.62 16.49 -3.49
CA ILE A 166 0.23 15.41 -2.57
C ILE A 166 0.79 15.67 -1.17
N MET A 167 2.05 16.11 -1.05
CA MET A 167 2.65 16.39 0.24
C MET A 167 1.98 17.57 0.96
N GLU A 168 1.66 18.64 0.25
CA GLU A 168 0.89 19.78 0.79
C GLU A 168 -0.49 19.33 1.32
N LEU A 169 -1.15 18.45 0.57
CA LEU A 169 -2.43 17.88 1.01
C LEU A 169 -2.29 17.01 2.26
N GLN A 170 -1.19 16.27 2.36
CA GLN A 170 -0.92 15.39 3.52
C GLN A 170 -0.60 16.19 4.80
N GLU A 171 -0.03 17.38 4.67
CA GLU A 171 0.32 18.27 5.79
C GLU A 171 -0.87 19.10 6.31
N SER A 172 -1.94 19.21 5.52
CA SER A 172 -3.14 20.00 5.83
C SER A 172 -4.15 19.21 6.68
#